data_81683d8b108fc10fad8f76203fb0be7e
#
_entry.id   81683d8b108fc10fad8f76203fb0be7e
#
_cell.length_a   1.000
_cell.length_b   1.000
_cell.length_c   1.000
_cell.angle_alpha   90.00
_cell.angle_beta   90.00
_cell.angle_gamma   90.00
#
_symmetry.space_group_name_H-M   'P 1'
#
loop_
_entity.id
_entity.type
_entity.pdbx_description
1 polymer ?
#
loop_
_entity_poly.entity_id
_entity_poly.type
_entity_poly.pdbx_seq_one_letter_code
_entity_poly.pdbx_strand_id
1 'polypeptide(L)' 'MTEDLYKQKRSLELGWQFEYNQHGKYTLNMVDIDEKIRSIITQIKAEEFKIAERENKISDSAAQVSVAT' A
#
# COMPACT_ATOMS: atom_id res chain seq x y z
N MET A 1 6.37 6.33 -9.49
CA MET A 1 6.38 6.66 -8.06
C MET A 1 5.74 5.59 -7.23
N THR A 2 4.46 5.31 -7.43
CA THR A 2 3.84 4.18 -6.71
C THR A 2 4.41 2.85 -7.16
N GLU A 3 4.94 2.77 -8.36
CA GLU A 3 5.55 1.53 -8.86
C GLU A 3 6.68 1.05 -7.98
N ASP A 4 7.53 1.96 -7.49
CA ASP A 4 8.62 1.60 -6.61
C ASP A 4 8.09 1.05 -5.28
N LEU A 5 7.02 1.64 -4.78
CA LEU A 5 6.41 1.18 -3.55
C LEU A 5 5.82 -0.22 -3.72
N TYR A 6 5.17 -0.49 -4.84
CA TYR A 6 4.63 -1.81 -5.12
C TYR A 6 5.74 -2.85 -5.27
N LYS A 7 6.85 -2.48 -5.88
CA LYS A 7 8.01 -3.37 -6.00
C LYS A 7 8.59 -3.70 -4.63
N GLN A 8 8.71 -2.70 -3.78
CA GLN A 8 9.20 -2.90 -2.42
C GLN A 8 8.26 -3.80 -1.63
N LYS A 9 6.97 -3.56 -1.75
CA LYS A 9 5.96 -4.38 -1.09
C LYS A 9 6.08 -5.83 -1.52
N ARG A 10 6.16 -6.06 -2.82
CA ARG A 10 6.28 -7.42 -3.37
C ARG A 10 7.55 -8.11 -2.89
N SER A 11 8.65 -7.38 -2.87
CA SER A 11 9.92 -7.92 -2.39
C SER A 11 9.82 -8.35 -0.94
N LEU A 12 9.17 -7.54 -0.11
CA LEU A 12 8.96 -7.87 1.29
C LEU A 12 8.03 -9.06 1.46
N GLU A 13 6.99 -9.14 0.65
CA GLU A 13 6.07 -10.28 0.69
C GLU A 13 6.79 -11.58 0.34
N LEU A 14 7.65 -11.55 -0.65
CA LEU A 14 8.45 -12.72 -1.02
C LEU A 14 9.40 -13.11 0.09
N GLY A 15 10.03 -12.12 0.74
CA GLY A 15 10.88 -12.37 1.89
C GLY A 15 10.12 -12.98 3.05
N TRP A 16 8.91 -12.50 3.31
CA TRP A 16 8.05 -13.05 4.34
C TRP A 16 7.72 -14.51 4.05
N GLN A 17 7.35 -14.79 2.81
CA GLN A 17 7.01 -16.15 2.39
C GLN A 17 8.21 -17.09 2.51
N PHE A 18 9.38 -16.60 2.12
CA PHE A 18 10.61 -17.37 2.25
C PHE A 18 10.89 -17.72 3.70
N GLU A 19 10.75 -16.76 4.61
CA GLU A 19 10.94 -16.99 6.03
C GLU A 19 9.95 -18.03 6.57
N TYR A 20 8.69 -17.90 6.18
CA TYR A 20 7.67 -18.85 6.61
C TYR A 20 7.98 -20.26 6.13
N ASN A 21 8.39 -20.39 4.87
CA ASN A 21 8.73 -21.69 4.29
C ASN A 21 9.93 -22.31 4.98
N GLN A 22 10.89 -21.47 5.37
CA GLN A 22 12.10 -21.93 6.06
C GLN A 22 11.81 -22.45 7.47
N HIS A 23 11.00 -21.72 8.20
CA HIS A 23 10.80 -21.98 9.62
C HIS A 23 9.50 -22.69 9.95
N GLY A 24 8.54 -22.67 9.03
CA GLY A 24 7.24 -23.29 9.25
C GLY A 24 6.42 -22.63 10.33
N LYS A 25 6.82 -21.47 10.78
CA LYS A 25 6.12 -20.73 11.83
C LYS A 25 6.43 -19.24 11.72
N TYR A 26 5.65 -18.45 12.43
CA TYR A 26 5.82 -17.01 12.46
C TYR A 26 7.03 -16.64 13.31
N THR A 27 7.96 -15.90 12.74
CA THR A 27 9.21 -15.53 13.41
C THR A 27 9.27 -14.03 13.65
N LEU A 28 10.26 -13.60 14.45
CA LEU A 28 10.49 -12.18 14.69
C LEU A 28 10.87 -11.44 13.42
N ASN A 29 11.60 -12.10 12.53
CA ASN A 29 11.91 -11.49 11.23
C ASN A 29 10.65 -11.21 10.43
N MET A 30 9.67 -12.10 10.53
CA MET A 30 8.39 -11.91 9.84
C MET A 30 7.60 -10.75 10.43
N VAL A 31 7.67 -10.55 11.74
CA VAL A 31 7.06 -9.38 12.38
C VAL A 31 7.64 -8.09 11.81
N ASP A 32 8.95 -8.05 11.70
CA ASP A 32 9.65 -6.88 11.16
C ASP A 32 9.26 -6.62 9.70
N ILE A 33 9.20 -7.69 8.91
CA ILE A 33 8.77 -7.59 7.51
C ILE A 33 7.33 -7.11 7.42
N ASP A 34 6.46 -7.61 8.27
CA ASP A 34 5.05 -7.18 8.33
C ASP A 34 4.94 -5.68 8.60
N GLU A 35 5.71 -5.17 9.53
CA GLU A 35 5.71 -3.74 9.83
C GLU A 35 6.13 -2.92 8.63
N LYS A 36 7.15 -3.37 7.92
CA LYS A 36 7.62 -2.70 6.71
C LYS A 36 6.56 -2.73 5.62
N ILE A 37 5.89 -3.85 5.45
CA ILE A 37 4.82 -3.97 4.48
C ILE A 37 3.69 -2.99 4.81
N ARG A 38 3.28 -2.91 6.07
CA ARG A 38 2.24 -1.97 6.50
C ARG A 38 2.62 -0.53 6.23
N SER A 39 3.88 -0.19 6.50
CA SER A 39 4.39 1.14 6.24
C SER A 39 4.30 1.48 4.76
N ILE A 40 4.68 0.53 3.90
CA ILE A 40 4.62 0.73 2.46
C ILE A 40 3.17 0.84 1.98
N ILE A 41 2.28 0.02 2.51
CA ILE A 41 0.85 0.12 2.18
C ILE A 41 0.31 1.50 2.53
N THR A 42 0.70 2.02 3.68
CA THR A 42 0.30 3.38 4.09
C THR A 42 0.81 4.42 3.11
N GLN A 43 2.04 4.28 2.66
CA GLN A 43 2.63 5.19 1.67
C GLN A 43 1.91 5.08 0.33
N ILE A 44 1.59 3.87 -0.11
CA ILE A 44 0.86 3.66 -1.35
C ILE A 44 -0.51 4.33 -1.28
N LYS A 45 -1.22 4.13 -0.18
CA LYS A 45 -2.53 4.75 0.01
C LYS A 45 -2.45 6.26 -0.01
N ALA A 46 -1.43 6.82 0.62
CA ALA A 46 -1.23 8.27 0.64
C ALA A 46 -0.97 8.81 -0.77
N GLU A 47 -0.14 8.12 -1.55
CA GLU A 47 0.15 8.53 -2.91
C GLU A 47 -1.07 8.41 -3.81
N GLU A 48 -1.80 7.32 -3.70
CA GLU A 48 -3.00 7.12 -4.48
C GLU A 48 -4.08 8.12 -4.11
N PHE A 49 -4.16 8.46 -2.85
CA PHE A 49 -5.10 9.49 -2.39
C PHE A 49 -4.77 10.85 -3.01
N LYS A 50 -3.50 11.20 -3.09
CA LYS A 50 -3.09 12.45 -3.74
C LYS A 50 -3.46 12.49 -5.20
N ILE A 51 -3.28 11.38 -5.90
CA ILE A 51 -3.64 11.28 -7.31
C ILE A 51 -5.14 11.40 -7.47
N ALA A 52 -5.91 10.70 -6.67
CA ALA A 52 -7.36 10.76 -6.71
C ALA A 52 -7.87 12.16 -6.40
N GLU A 53 -7.24 12.83 -5.45
CA GLU A 53 -7.62 14.19 -5.10
C GLU A 53 -7.40 15.15 -6.24
N ARG A 54 -6.30 15.01 -6.99
CA ARG A 54 -6.04 15.83 -8.16
C ARG A 54 -7.08 15.59 -9.25
N GLU A 55 -7.42 14.34 -9.48
CA GLU A 55 -8.42 13.98 -10.47
C GLU A 55 -9.80 14.49 -10.08
N ASN A 56 -10.13 14.41 -8.81
CA ASN A 56 -11.40 14.90 -8.29
C ASN A 56 -11.55 16.41 -8.46
N LYS A 57 -10.44 17.14 -8.39
CA LYS A 57 -10.49 18.57 -8.61
C LYS A 57 -10.94 18.92 -10.01
N ILE A 58 -10.61 18.10 -10.97
CA ILE A 58 -10.98 18.34 -12.36
C ILE A 58 -12.47 18.09 -12.55
N SER A 59 -13.00 17.06 -11.96
CA SER A 59 -14.41 16.67 -12.06
C SER A 59 -15.18 16.99 -10.79
N ASP A 60 -14.67 17.89 -10.01
CA ASP A 60 -15.15 18.18 -8.67
C ASP A 60 -16.62 18.55 -8.61
N SER A 61 -17.03 19.44 -9.47
CA SER A 61 -18.41 19.90 -9.47
C SER A 61 -19.40 18.76 -9.59
N ALA A 62 -19.13 17.86 -10.53
CA ALA A 62 -20.02 16.74 -10.77
C ALA A 62 -20.01 15.77 -9.59
N ALA A 63 -18.83 15.52 -9.06
CA ALA A 63 -18.69 14.60 -7.95
C ALA A 63 -19.38 15.11 -6.69
N GLN A 64 -19.24 16.38 -6.42
CA GLN A 64 -19.87 16.98 -5.26
C GLN A 64 -21.39 16.98 -5.33
N VAL A 65 -21.92 17.28 -6.47
CA VAL A 65 -23.36 17.23 -6.66
C VAL A 65 -23.89 15.84 -6.41
N SER A 66 -23.16 14.86 -6.90
CA SER A 66 -23.53 13.47 -6.72
C SER A 66 -23.54 13.07 -5.24
N VAL A 67 -22.54 13.50 -4.52
CA VAL A 67 -22.40 13.15 -3.11
C VAL A 67 -23.40 13.91 -2.24
N ALA A 68 -23.70 15.13 -2.61
CA ALA A 68 -24.61 15.95 -1.84
C ALA A 68 -26.02 15.37 -1.78
N THR A 69 -26.36 14.57 -2.75
CA THR A 69 -27.63 13.89 -2.76
C THR A 69 -27.56 12.59 -1.97
#